data_168b12c82459395e5ec0a3ed209f9e1f
#
_entry.id   168b12c82459395e5ec0a3ed209f9e1f
#
_cell.length_a   1.000
_cell.length_b   1.000
_cell.length_c   1.000
_cell.angle_alpha   90.00
_cell.angle_beta   90.00
_cell.angle_gamma   90.00
#
_symmetry.space_group_name_H-M   'P 1'
#
loop_
_entity.id
_entity.type
_entity.pdbx_description
1 polymer ?
#
loop_
_entity_poly.entity_id
_entity_poly.type
_entity_poly.pdbx_seq_one_letter_code
_entity_poly.pdbx_strand_id
1 'polypeptide(L)'
;MDIEALRQYCLSKKAATECFPFDETTLVFKVVDRMFLLVDLEHPDCVSMKCNPDYAIELREHYNGIEGAYHFNKKYWNQVALNSDVPDSLIRDLIDHSYEEVVGKFTKKQRDVFNKISASFQENISIFSEYLPEPVFLHETTSTNSYLDELCNNSSVEELTSVYTDFQTAGRGQRGNSWESEDGANLLFSFVLYPDFLEARKQFYLSQITALALQQVLSQYTDGIRIKWPNDIVVDGKKVCGILTEMSMEQGYIQHIVIGVGINVRKQEFPEEIRDRATAID
;
A
#
# COMPACT_ATOMS: atom_id res chain seq x y z
N MET A 1 -13.70 2.59 -14.71
CA MET A 1 -12.55 2.34 -13.77
C MET A 1 -11.28 2.82 -14.46
N ASP A 2 -10.43 3.63 -13.81
CA ASP A 2 -9.14 3.99 -14.37
C ASP A 2 -8.11 2.86 -14.18
N ILE A 3 -6.99 2.94 -14.92
CA ILE A 3 -5.99 1.88 -14.97
C ILE A 3 -5.23 1.71 -13.64
N GLU A 4 -5.03 2.79 -12.88
CA GLU A 4 -4.35 2.72 -11.59
C GLU A 4 -5.25 2.08 -10.52
N ALA A 5 -6.54 2.40 -10.50
CA ALA A 5 -7.52 1.74 -9.63
C ALA A 5 -7.65 0.25 -9.95
N LEU A 6 -7.61 -0.12 -11.25
CA LEU A 6 -7.60 -1.52 -11.69
C LEU A 6 -6.31 -2.22 -11.22
N ARG A 7 -5.15 -1.60 -11.42
CA ARG A 7 -3.85 -2.12 -10.99
C ARG A 7 -3.82 -2.40 -9.50
N GLN A 8 -4.23 -1.42 -8.69
CA GLN A 8 -4.30 -1.56 -7.23
C GLN A 8 -5.24 -2.70 -6.83
N TYR A 9 -6.39 -2.82 -7.49
CA TYR A 9 -7.34 -3.89 -7.20
C TYR A 9 -6.78 -5.27 -7.55
N CYS A 10 -6.09 -5.42 -8.69
CA CYS A 10 -5.42 -6.67 -9.06
C CYS A 10 -4.32 -7.06 -8.06
N LEU A 11 -3.50 -6.09 -7.62
CA LEU A 11 -2.42 -6.32 -6.66
C LEU A 11 -2.91 -6.57 -5.23
N SER A 12 -4.15 -6.18 -4.89
CA SER A 12 -4.77 -6.52 -3.61
C SER A 12 -5.10 -8.01 -3.46
N LYS A 13 -5.10 -8.76 -4.57
CA LYS A 13 -5.37 -10.21 -4.52
C LYS A 13 -4.17 -10.97 -3.96
N LYS A 14 -4.45 -12.01 -3.17
CA LYS A 14 -3.43 -12.85 -2.53
C LYS A 14 -2.40 -13.38 -3.54
N ALA A 15 -1.12 -13.18 -3.25
CA ALA A 15 -0.01 -13.62 -4.09
C ALA A 15 -0.06 -13.11 -5.55
N ALA A 16 -0.78 -12.02 -5.80
CA ALA A 16 -0.78 -11.36 -7.11
C ALA A 16 0.53 -10.58 -7.30
N THR A 17 1.06 -10.66 -8.51
CA THR A 17 2.25 -9.93 -8.95
C THR A 17 2.00 -9.34 -10.32
N GLU A 18 2.77 -8.31 -10.67
CA GLU A 18 2.74 -7.72 -12.00
C GLU A 18 4.09 -7.86 -12.70
N CYS A 19 4.09 -7.94 -14.01
CA CYS A 19 5.29 -8.01 -14.84
C CYS A 19 5.00 -7.67 -16.31
N PHE A 20 6.06 -7.48 -17.08
CA PHE A 20 6.03 -7.26 -18.53
C PHE A 20 6.69 -8.44 -19.24
N PRO A 21 6.00 -9.58 -19.44
CA PRO A 21 6.63 -10.80 -19.97
C PRO A 21 6.71 -10.84 -21.49
N PHE A 22 6.04 -9.96 -22.23
CA PHE A 22 5.92 -9.97 -23.68
C PHE A 22 6.68 -8.82 -24.34
N ASP A 23 6.53 -7.61 -23.80
CA ASP A 23 7.08 -6.36 -24.29
C ASP A 23 7.11 -5.33 -23.14
N GLU A 24 7.45 -4.06 -23.42
CA GLU A 24 7.56 -2.99 -22.42
C GLU A 24 6.22 -2.32 -22.10
N THR A 25 5.15 -2.64 -22.82
CA THR A 25 3.83 -1.99 -22.73
C THR A 25 2.72 -2.90 -22.25
N THR A 26 2.85 -4.21 -22.40
CA THR A 26 1.85 -5.18 -21.97
C THR A 26 2.03 -5.55 -20.50
N LEU A 27 1.30 -4.86 -19.63
CA LEU A 27 1.26 -5.15 -18.20
C LEU A 27 0.41 -6.39 -17.92
N VAL A 28 1.00 -7.38 -17.25
CA VAL A 28 0.37 -8.67 -16.96
C VAL A 28 0.31 -8.90 -15.45
N PHE A 29 -0.88 -9.25 -14.97
CA PHE A 29 -1.09 -9.67 -13.59
C PHE A 29 -1.13 -11.19 -13.48
N LYS A 30 -0.34 -11.73 -12.56
CA LYS A 30 -0.17 -13.16 -12.32
C LYS A 30 -0.45 -13.53 -10.89
N VAL A 31 -0.86 -14.79 -10.69
CA VAL A 31 -0.86 -15.45 -9.38
C VAL A 31 -0.12 -16.78 -9.53
N VAL A 32 0.96 -16.97 -8.75
CA VAL A 32 1.84 -18.16 -8.83
C VAL A 32 2.19 -18.50 -10.30
N ASP A 33 2.79 -17.56 -11.03
CA ASP A 33 3.19 -17.68 -12.45
C ASP A 33 2.05 -17.84 -13.48
N ARG A 34 0.79 -17.83 -13.06
CA ARG A 34 -0.37 -17.93 -13.95
C ARG A 34 -1.02 -16.57 -14.17
N MET A 35 -1.11 -16.16 -15.42
CA MET A 35 -1.79 -14.90 -15.79
C MET A 35 -3.29 -15.01 -15.53
N PHE A 36 -3.86 -13.96 -14.93
CA PHE A 36 -5.31 -13.79 -14.80
C PHE A 36 -5.83 -12.53 -15.52
N LEU A 37 -5.01 -11.48 -15.66
CA LEU A 37 -5.37 -10.25 -16.35
C LEU A 37 -4.15 -9.67 -17.06
N LEU A 38 -4.41 -8.97 -18.17
CA LEU A 38 -3.41 -8.16 -18.86
C LEU A 38 -4.06 -6.91 -19.48
N VAL A 39 -3.25 -5.87 -19.64
CA VAL A 39 -3.61 -4.61 -20.27
C VAL A 39 -2.43 -4.07 -21.07
N ASP A 40 -2.72 -3.52 -22.24
CA ASP A 40 -1.75 -2.76 -23.03
C ASP A 40 -1.76 -1.29 -22.55
N LEU A 41 -0.63 -0.81 -22.03
CA LEU A 41 -0.51 0.56 -21.49
C LEU A 41 -0.48 1.63 -22.60
N GLU A 42 -0.21 1.26 -23.85
CA GLU A 42 -0.37 2.19 -25.00
C GLU A 42 -1.84 2.34 -25.39
N HIS A 43 -2.68 1.31 -25.13
CA HIS A 43 -4.09 1.29 -25.41
C HIS A 43 -4.89 0.81 -24.17
N PRO A 44 -4.89 1.61 -23.07
CA PRO A 44 -5.41 1.18 -21.76
C PRO A 44 -6.94 1.13 -21.68
N ASP A 45 -7.63 1.34 -22.79
CA ASP A 45 -9.10 1.38 -22.83
C ASP A 45 -9.74 0.00 -22.66
N CYS A 46 -8.97 -1.07 -22.84
CA CYS A 46 -9.45 -2.45 -22.77
C CYS A 46 -8.50 -3.32 -21.94
N VAL A 47 -9.08 -4.25 -21.20
CA VAL A 47 -8.35 -5.27 -20.43
C VAL A 47 -8.79 -6.67 -20.83
N SER A 48 -7.84 -7.59 -20.92
CA SER A 48 -8.14 -9.00 -21.17
C SER A 48 -8.04 -9.80 -19.89
N MET A 49 -9.06 -10.60 -19.59
CA MET A 49 -9.14 -11.40 -18.37
C MET A 49 -9.76 -12.77 -18.62
N LYS A 50 -9.39 -13.74 -17.80
CA LYS A 50 -9.93 -15.10 -17.91
C LYS A 50 -11.38 -15.13 -17.48
N CYS A 51 -12.13 -16.05 -18.10
CA CYS A 51 -13.52 -16.24 -17.79
C CYS A 51 -13.92 -17.74 -17.96
N ASN A 52 -14.87 -18.18 -17.16
CA ASN A 52 -15.55 -19.43 -17.41
C ASN A 52 -16.26 -19.39 -18.77
N PRO A 53 -16.24 -20.46 -19.59
CA PRO A 53 -16.81 -20.45 -20.94
C PRO A 53 -18.28 -20.05 -21.03
N ASP A 54 -19.13 -20.57 -20.15
CA ASP A 54 -20.56 -20.30 -20.16
C ASP A 54 -20.84 -18.84 -19.74
N TYR A 55 -20.19 -18.39 -18.69
CA TYR A 55 -20.27 -17.02 -18.25
C TYR A 55 -19.68 -16.03 -19.26
N ALA A 56 -18.63 -16.43 -20.00
CA ALA A 56 -18.07 -15.60 -21.05
C ALA A 56 -19.07 -15.30 -22.19
N ILE A 57 -19.91 -16.27 -22.54
CA ILE A 57 -20.98 -16.10 -23.54
C ILE A 57 -22.05 -15.19 -23.02
N GLU A 58 -22.56 -15.44 -21.81
CA GLU A 58 -23.58 -14.63 -21.14
C GLU A 58 -23.18 -13.14 -21.07
N LEU A 59 -21.95 -12.85 -20.65
CA LEU A 59 -21.41 -11.50 -20.54
C LEU A 59 -21.39 -10.78 -21.92
N ARG A 60 -21.01 -11.47 -22.98
CA ARG A 60 -20.95 -10.90 -24.35
C ARG A 60 -22.33 -10.66 -24.93
N GLU A 61 -23.35 -11.38 -24.48
CA GLU A 61 -24.74 -11.17 -24.89
C GLU A 61 -25.36 -9.96 -24.17
N HIS A 62 -24.92 -9.67 -22.93
CA HIS A 62 -25.50 -8.61 -22.12
C HIS A 62 -24.80 -7.26 -22.23
N TYR A 63 -23.47 -7.23 -22.53
CA TYR A 63 -22.67 -6.01 -22.53
C TYR A 63 -21.95 -5.80 -23.87
N ASN A 64 -22.17 -4.65 -24.48
CA ASN A 64 -21.49 -4.30 -25.74
C ASN A 64 -19.98 -4.06 -25.53
N GLY A 65 -19.58 -3.68 -24.32
CA GLY A 65 -18.17 -3.48 -23.95
C GLY A 65 -17.42 -4.77 -23.64
N ILE A 66 -18.03 -5.95 -23.82
CA ILE A 66 -17.36 -7.24 -23.57
C ILE A 66 -17.35 -8.09 -24.84
N GLU A 67 -16.16 -8.48 -25.27
CA GLU A 67 -15.96 -9.33 -26.45
C GLU A 67 -14.93 -10.44 -26.19
N GLY A 68 -14.79 -11.38 -27.12
CA GLY A 68 -13.75 -12.41 -27.03
C GLY A 68 -12.37 -11.81 -27.26
N ALA A 69 -11.43 -12.01 -26.34
CA ALA A 69 -10.09 -11.45 -26.39
C ALA A 69 -9.36 -11.84 -27.69
N TYR A 70 -8.84 -10.83 -28.40
CA TYR A 70 -8.31 -10.99 -29.77
C TYR A 70 -7.10 -11.92 -29.84
N HIS A 71 -6.15 -11.78 -28.91
CA HIS A 71 -4.88 -12.52 -28.90
C HIS A 71 -4.94 -13.83 -28.11
N PHE A 72 -6.10 -14.19 -27.52
CA PHE A 72 -6.26 -15.34 -26.65
C PHE A 72 -7.38 -16.28 -27.10
N ASN A 73 -7.42 -17.45 -26.51
CA ASN A 73 -8.53 -18.38 -26.76
C ASN A 73 -9.84 -17.76 -26.25
N LYS A 74 -10.66 -17.28 -27.19
CA LYS A 74 -11.95 -16.62 -26.95
C LYS A 74 -12.94 -17.43 -26.12
N LYS A 75 -12.73 -18.75 -25.97
CA LYS A 75 -13.54 -19.60 -25.09
C LYS A 75 -13.27 -19.29 -23.61
N TYR A 76 -12.06 -18.85 -23.26
CA TYR A 76 -11.61 -18.70 -21.88
C TYR A 76 -11.12 -17.28 -21.54
N TRP A 77 -11.19 -16.36 -22.50
CA TRP A 77 -10.72 -15.00 -22.32
C TRP A 77 -11.68 -13.99 -22.92
N ASN A 78 -12.09 -13.03 -22.10
CA ASN A 78 -12.81 -11.84 -22.54
C ASN A 78 -11.89 -10.64 -22.57
N GLN A 79 -12.17 -9.73 -23.51
CA GLN A 79 -11.71 -8.36 -23.52
C GLN A 79 -12.85 -7.47 -23.04
N VAL A 80 -12.55 -6.60 -22.07
CA VAL A 80 -13.53 -5.71 -21.41
C VAL A 80 -13.09 -4.28 -21.63
N ALA A 81 -13.93 -3.46 -22.24
CA ALA A 81 -13.69 -2.03 -22.43
C ALA A 81 -14.02 -1.28 -21.13
N LEU A 82 -13.05 -0.52 -20.61
CA LEU A 82 -13.15 0.17 -19.32
C LEU A 82 -14.11 1.38 -19.36
N ASN A 83 -14.27 2.01 -20.52
CA ASN A 83 -15.13 3.19 -20.74
C ASN A 83 -16.38 2.82 -21.58
N SER A 84 -17.14 1.81 -21.14
CA SER A 84 -18.28 1.25 -21.86
C SER A 84 -19.54 1.16 -20.98
N ASP A 85 -20.49 0.34 -21.40
CA ASP A 85 -21.70 -0.02 -20.65
C ASP A 85 -21.43 -1.00 -19.48
N VAL A 86 -20.16 -1.40 -19.25
CA VAL A 86 -19.76 -2.28 -18.16
C VAL A 86 -19.48 -1.46 -16.89
N PRO A 87 -20.29 -1.59 -15.83
CA PRO A 87 -20.06 -0.81 -14.61
C PRO A 87 -18.79 -1.24 -13.87
N ASP A 88 -18.18 -0.29 -13.16
CA ASP A 88 -16.94 -0.51 -12.38
C ASP A 88 -17.07 -1.64 -11.33
N SER A 89 -18.26 -1.82 -10.76
CA SER A 89 -18.53 -2.93 -9.84
C SER A 89 -18.40 -4.28 -10.55
N LEU A 90 -18.96 -4.40 -11.74
CA LEU A 90 -18.84 -5.63 -12.54
C LEU A 90 -17.41 -5.87 -13.00
N ILE A 91 -16.67 -4.82 -13.36
CA ILE A 91 -15.23 -4.98 -13.70
C ILE A 91 -14.46 -5.59 -12.52
N ARG A 92 -14.73 -5.17 -11.29
CA ARG A 92 -14.12 -5.78 -10.09
C ARG A 92 -14.53 -7.24 -9.92
N ASP A 93 -15.82 -7.55 -10.07
CA ASP A 93 -16.32 -8.93 -10.00
C ASP A 93 -15.67 -9.83 -11.07
N LEU A 94 -15.45 -9.28 -12.28
CA LEU A 94 -14.76 -10.00 -13.35
C LEU A 94 -13.27 -10.21 -13.09
N ILE A 95 -12.60 -9.26 -12.42
CA ILE A 95 -11.23 -9.45 -11.94
C ILE A 95 -11.18 -10.58 -10.91
N ASP A 96 -12.11 -10.59 -9.96
CA ASP A 96 -12.21 -11.64 -8.94
C ASP A 96 -12.48 -13.00 -9.58
N HIS A 97 -13.44 -13.06 -10.47
CA HIS A 97 -13.75 -14.27 -11.23
C HIS A 97 -12.53 -14.79 -12.02
N SER A 98 -11.81 -13.90 -12.70
CA SER A 98 -10.62 -14.26 -13.46
C SER A 98 -9.50 -14.81 -12.57
N TYR A 99 -9.28 -14.20 -11.42
CA TYR A 99 -8.33 -14.66 -10.42
C TYR A 99 -8.73 -16.03 -9.88
N GLU A 100 -10.00 -16.24 -9.53
CA GLU A 100 -10.52 -17.51 -9.02
C GLU A 100 -10.45 -18.63 -10.06
N GLU A 101 -10.72 -18.35 -11.34
CA GLU A 101 -10.56 -19.29 -12.46
C GLU A 101 -9.12 -19.79 -12.61
N VAL A 102 -8.14 -18.97 -12.23
CA VAL A 102 -6.73 -19.38 -12.21
C VAL A 102 -6.40 -20.19 -10.97
N VAL A 103 -6.77 -19.70 -9.79
CA VAL A 103 -6.48 -20.37 -8.51
C VAL A 103 -7.18 -21.73 -8.42
N GLY A 104 -8.42 -21.83 -8.91
CA GLY A 104 -9.19 -23.07 -8.95
C GLY A 104 -8.53 -24.17 -9.78
N LYS A 105 -7.76 -23.80 -10.79
CA LYS A 105 -7.04 -24.71 -11.72
C LYS A 105 -5.59 -24.98 -11.35
N PHE A 106 -5.15 -24.61 -10.16
CA PHE A 106 -3.79 -24.88 -9.68
C PHE A 106 -3.51 -26.37 -9.57
N THR A 107 -2.35 -26.77 -10.10
CA THR A 107 -1.77 -28.07 -9.77
C THR A 107 -1.43 -28.15 -8.28
N LYS A 108 -1.24 -29.38 -7.76
CA LYS A 108 -0.83 -29.58 -6.36
C LYS A 108 0.44 -28.73 -6.03
N LYS A 109 1.44 -28.74 -6.91
CA LYS A 109 2.67 -27.96 -6.73
C LYS A 109 2.39 -26.45 -6.64
N GLN A 110 1.53 -25.90 -7.52
CA GLN A 110 1.17 -24.47 -7.49
C GLN A 110 0.36 -24.14 -6.25
N ARG A 111 -0.53 -25.01 -5.82
CA ARG A 111 -1.31 -24.82 -4.58
C ARG A 111 -0.42 -24.85 -3.34
N ASP A 112 0.58 -25.73 -3.32
CA ASP A 112 1.57 -25.76 -2.24
C ASP A 112 2.40 -24.45 -2.18
N VAL A 113 2.81 -23.91 -3.35
CA VAL A 113 3.49 -22.60 -3.43
C VAL A 113 2.56 -21.48 -2.97
N PHE A 114 1.32 -21.43 -3.45
CA PHE A 114 0.32 -20.44 -3.08
C PHE A 114 0.02 -20.43 -1.56
N ASN A 115 -0.07 -21.63 -0.95
CA ASN A 115 -0.27 -21.77 0.48
C ASN A 115 0.97 -21.35 1.28
N LYS A 116 2.18 -21.69 0.79
CA LYS A 116 3.44 -21.27 1.42
C LYS A 116 3.65 -19.76 1.38
N ILE A 117 3.30 -19.08 0.30
CA ILE A 117 3.35 -17.60 0.23
C ILE A 117 2.50 -16.98 1.35
N SER A 118 1.36 -17.59 1.69
CA SER A 118 0.52 -17.11 2.80
C SER A 118 1.05 -17.48 4.18
N ALA A 119 1.56 -18.68 4.33
CA ALA A 119 2.16 -19.14 5.59
C ALA A 119 3.45 -18.36 5.86
N SER A 120 4.31 -18.16 4.83
CA SER A 120 5.55 -17.40 4.98
C SER A 120 5.31 -15.92 5.30
N PHE A 121 4.20 -15.32 4.84
CA PHE A 121 3.89 -13.93 5.21
C PHE A 121 3.47 -13.84 6.69
N GLN A 122 2.65 -14.76 7.20
CA GLN A 122 2.29 -14.81 8.62
C GLN A 122 3.41 -15.33 9.53
N GLU A 123 4.17 -16.34 9.08
CA GLU A 123 5.37 -16.79 9.77
C GLU A 123 6.47 -15.73 9.77
N ASN A 124 6.67 -15.00 8.67
CA ASN A 124 7.63 -13.91 8.62
C ASN A 124 7.21 -12.76 9.54
N ILE A 125 5.91 -12.42 9.64
CA ILE A 125 5.44 -11.42 10.61
C ILE A 125 5.72 -11.88 12.04
N SER A 126 5.47 -13.15 12.39
CA SER A 126 5.77 -13.68 13.72
C SER A 126 7.28 -13.76 14.00
N ILE A 127 8.07 -14.17 13.02
CA ILE A 127 9.54 -14.18 13.09
C ILE A 127 10.07 -12.75 13.18
N PHE A 128 9.56 -11.80 12.37
CA PHE A 128 9.96 -10.40 12.47
C PHE A 128 9.61 -9.79 13.82
N SER A 129 8.47 -10.12 14.42
CA SER A 129 8.10 -9.61 15.75
C SER A 129 9.02 -10.10 16.88
N GLU A 130 9.61 -11.30 16.75
CA GLU A 130 10.59 -11.83 17.70
C GLU A 130 11.97 -11.15 17.58
N TYR A 131 12.27 -10.55 16.42
CA TYR A 131 13.55 -9.88 16.13
C TYR A 131 13.46 -8.35 16.14
N LEU A 132 12.27 -7.78 16.34
CA LEU A 132 12.16 -6.32 16.47
C LEU A 132 12.66 -5.88 17.85
N PRO A 133 13.47 -4.81 17.91
CA PRO A 133 13.82 -4.20 19.18
C PRO A 133 12.58 -3.79 19.98
N GLU A 134 12.65 -3.93 21.30
CA GLU A 134 11.58 -3.46 22.20
C GLU A 134 11.33 -1.97 21.97
N PRO A 135 10.07 -1.56 21.69
CA PRO A 135 9.74 -0.16 21.48
C PRO A 135 9.97 0.68 22.73
N VAL A 136 10.59 1.83 22.60
CA VAL A 136 10.79 2.78 23.69
C VAL A 136 9.52 3.60 23.88
N PHE A 137 8.90 3.49 25.05
CA PHE A 137 7.74 4.30 25.42
C PHE A 137 8.14 5.56 26.19
N LEU A 138 7.58 6.69 25.81
CA LEU A 138 7.71 7.97 26.51
C LEU A 138 6.32 8.53 26.75
N HIS A 139 6.01 8.95 27.98
CA HIS A 139 4.75 9.64 28.25
C HIS A 139 4.66 10.96 27.48
N GLU A 140 5.74 11.72 27.46
CA GLU A 140 5.84 13.00 26.76
C GLU A 140 7.23 13.16 26.16
N THR A 141 7.32 13.78 24.99
CA THR A 141 8.58 14.18 24.34
C THR A 141 8.35 15.44 23.51
N THR A 142 9.43 16.12 23.12
CA THR A 142 9.34 17.21 22.13
C THR A 142 8.87 16.69 20.78
N SER A 143 9.52 15.64 20.29
CA SER A 143 9.18 14.93 19.05
C SER A 143 9.82 13.54 19.08
N THR A 144 9.10 12.50 18.71
CA THR A 144 9.63 11.13 18.61
C THR A 144 10.77 11.06 17.58
N ASN A 145 10.68 11.81 16.46
CA ASN A 145 11.76 11.91 15.48
C ASN A 145 13.03 12.52 16.09
N SER A 146 12.88 13.64 16.81
CA SER A 146 14.04 14.31 17.42
C SER A 146 14.71 13.44 18.48
N TYR A 147 13.91 12.77 19.31
CA TYR A 147 14.42 11.87 20.33
C TYR A 147 15.20 10.70 19.72
N LEU A 148 14.64 10.07 18.68
CA LEU A 148 15.27 8.92 18.04
C LEU A 148 16.51 9.33 17.24
N ASP A 149 16.51 10.47 16.56
CA ASP A 149 17.68 11.04 15.88
C ASP A 149 18.81 11.33 16.87
N GLU A 150 18.51 11.94 18.01
CA GLU A 150 19.47 12.18 19.09
C GLU A 150 20.05 10.86 19.64
N LEU A 151 19.21 9.86 19.83
CA LEU A 151 19.61 8.52 20.27
C LEU A 151 20.59 7.89 19.27
N CYS A 152 20.30 7.97 17.97
CA CYS A 152 21.15 7.44 16.91
C CYS A 152 22.51 8.17 16.82
N ASN A 153 22.53 9.47 17.11
CA ASN A 153 23.77 10.25 17.09
C ASN A 153 24.66 10.01 18.32
N ASN A 154 24.10 9.58 19.45
CA ASN A 154 24.81 9.42 20.72
C ASN A 154 25.11 7.96 21.09
N SER A 155 24.50 7.00 20.43
CA SER A 155 24.66 5.58 20.74
C SER A 155 24.48 4.71 19.48
N SER A 156 24.92 3.46 19.56
CA SER A 156 24.60 2.46 18.54
C SER A 156 23.18 1.99 18.76
N VAL A 157 22.32 2.28 17.79
CA VAL A 157 20.89 1.91 17.79
C VAL A 157 20.67 0.82 16.76
N GLU A 158 19.93 -0.21 17.12
CA GLU A 158 19.58 -1.30 16.21
C GLU A 158 18.55 -0.83 15.16
N GLU A 159 18.64 -1.36 13.93
CA GLU A 159 17.65 -1.06 12.89
C GLU A 159 16.23 -1.45 13.34
N LEU A 160 15.22 -0.67 12.93
CA LEU A 160 13.82 -0.79 13.35
C LEU A 160 13.55 -0.49 14.84
N THR A 161 14.56 -0.03 15.61
CA THR A 161 14.28 0.55 16.94
C THR A 161 13.23 1.64 16.78
N SER A 162 12.18 1.57 17.59
CA SER A 162 11.06 2.48 17.53
C SER A 162 10.82 3.18 18.87
N VAL A 163 10.33 4.40 18.78
CA VAL A 163 9.94 5.25 19.91
C VAL A 163 8.50 5.68 19.70
N TYR A 164 7.67 5.58 20.74
CA TYR A 164 6.30 6.08 20.70
C TYR A 164 5.95 6.85 21.94
N THR A 165 4.96 7.73 21.85
CA THR A 165 4.59 8.63 22.96
C THR A 165 3.08 8.89 22.97
N ASP A 166 2.55 9.22 24.17
CA ASP A 166 1.19 9.70 24.32
C ASP A 166 1.06 11.15 23.82
N PHE A 167 2.11 11.98 24.00
CA PHE A 167 2.06 13.40 23.67
C PHE A 167 3.39 13.95 23.15
N GLN A 168 3.30 14.85 22.16
CA GLN A 168 4.43 15.63 21.64
C GLN A 168 4.22 17.11 21.90
N THR A 169 5.14 17.76 22.64
CA THR A 169 5.09 19.21 22.92
C THR A 169 5.50 20.08 21.75
N ALA A 170 6.25 19.53 20.78
CA ALA A 170 6.71 20.22 19.58
C ALA A 170 6.74 19.25 18.38
N GLY A 171 5.59 18.58 18.12
CA GLY A 171 5.42 17.67 16.99
C GLY A 171 5.73 18.37 15.67
N ARG A 172 6.46 17.70 14.78
CA ARG A 172 6.94 18.26 13.51
C ARG A 172 6.25 17.62 12.31
N GLY A 173 5.97 18.44 11.30
CA GLY A 173 5.48 18.03 10.00
C GLY A 173 6.45 18.47 8.89
N GLN A 174 6.11 18.16 7.64
CA GLN A 174 6.92 18.56 6.48
C GLN A 174 6.95 20.10 6.32
N ARG A 175 8.08 20.61 5.82
CA ARG A 175 8.29 22.02 5.44
C ARG A 175 8.05 23.03 6.57
N GLY A 176 8.34 22.64 7.82
CA GLY A 176 8.19 23.53 8.98
C GLY A 176 6.77 23.59 9.55
N ASN A 177 5.85 22.77 9.08
CA ASN A 177 4.55 22.62 9.73
C ASN A 177 4.68 21.90 11.06
N SER A 178 3.77 22.18 12.00
CA SER A 178 3.60 21.42 13.25
C SER A 178 2.70 20.18 13.03
N TRP A 179 2.87 19.21 13.92
CA TRP A 179 1.90 18.15 14.15
C TRP A 179 1.29 18.36 15.54
N GLU A 180 0.01 18.61 15.56
CA GLU A 180 -0.71 18.85 16.79
C GLU A 180 -1.57 17.63 17.14
N SER A 181 -1.64 17.29 18.43
CA SER A 181 -2.40 16.16 18.93
C SER A 181 -2.85 16.42 20.36
N GLU A 182 -4.01 15.87 20.73
CA GLU A 182 -4.42 15.79 22.13
C GLU A 182 -3.69 14.61 22.80
N ASP A 183 -3.43 14.75 24.09
CA ASP A 183 -2.77 13.73 24.90
C ASP A 183 -3.58 12.41 24.88
N GLY A 184 -2.90 11.32 24.53
CA GLY A 184 -3.49 9.98 24.46
C GLY A 184 -4.56 9.77 23.38
N ALA A 185 -4.80 10.75 22.48
CA ALA A 185 -5.79 10.65 21.40
C ALA A 185 -5.23 10.05 20.10
N ASN A 186 -3.92 10.04 19.95
CA ASN A 186 -3.23 9.72 18.69
C ASN A 186 -2.18 8.63 18.89
N LEU A 187 -1.82 7.94 17.82
CA LEU A 187 -0.64 7.09 17.79
C LEU A 187 0.51 7.88 17.18
N LEU A 188 1.51 8.20 17.99
CA LEU A 188 2.67 9.01 17.65
C LEU A 188 3.92 8.16 17.80
N PHE A 189 4.59 7.82 16.72
CA PHE A 189 5.79 6.99 16.80
C PHE A 189 6.80 7.33 15.69
N SER A 190 8.04 6.94 15.93
CA SER A 190 9.12 7.00 14.94
C SER A 190 9.93 5.71 14.97
N PHE A 191 10.52 5.35 13.86
CA PHE A 191 11.46 4.22 13.76
C PHE A 191 12.66 4.58 12.88
N VAL A 192 13.80 3.91 13.10
CA VAL A 192 15.04 4.16 12.38
C VAL A 192 15.33 3.07 11.35
N LEU A 193 15.88 3.48 10.20
CA LEU A 193 16.42 2.62 9.15
C LEU A 193 17.87 2.99 8.82
N TYR A 194 18.67 2.00 8.45
CA TYR A 194 20.04 2.14 7.94
C TYR A 194 20.15 1.60 6.51
N PRO A 195 19.55 2.27 5.50
CA PRO A 195 19.45 1.74 4.13
C PRO A 195 20.78 1.97 3.37
N ASP A 196 21.80 1.19 3.65
CA ASP A 196 23.11 1.22 3.00
C ASP A 196 23.07 0.95 1.49
N PHE A 197 22.04 0.25 1.03
CA PHE A 197 21.76 -0.04 -0.39
C PHE A 197 21.09 1.12 -1.14
N LEU A 198 20.62 2.17 -0.43
CA LEU A 198 19.80 3.22 -1.01
C LEU A 198 20.60 4.48 -1.30
N GLU A 199 20.59 4.94 -2.54
CA GLU A 199 21.13 6.26 -2.88
C GLU A 199 20.28 7.38 -2.23
N ALA A 200 20.92 8.40 -1.65
CA ALA A 200 20.24 9.50 -0.97
C ALA A 200 19.13 10.17 -1.82
N ARG A 201 19.33 10.31 -3.13
CA ARG A 201 18.32 10.85 -4.06
C ARG A 201 17.06 9.98 -4.18
N LYS A 202 17.12 8.72 -3.75
CA LYS A 202 16.02 7.75 -3.80
C LYS A 202 15.31 7.57 -2.45
N GLN A 203 15.69 8.33 -1.41
CA GLN A 203 15.10 8.26 -0.07
C GLN A 203 13.56 8.32 -0.07
N PHE A 204 12.99 8.98 -1.08
CA PHE A 204 11.53 9.12 -1.19
C PHE A 204 10.80 7.77 -1.34
N TYR A 205 11.46 6.72 -1.83
CA TYR A 205 10.87 5.38 -1.87
C TYR A 205 10.52 4.84 -0.48
N LEU A 206 11.26 5.22 0.57
CA LEU A 206 10.94 4.82 1.95
C LEU A 206 9.64 5.46 2.43
N SER A 207 9.40 6.73 2.11
CA SER A 207 8.11 7.38 2.40
C SER A 207 6.95 6.69 1.66
N GLN A 208 7.16 6.27 0.42
CA GLN A 208 6.14 5.55 -0.37
C GLN A 208 5.84 4.17 0.23
N ILE A 209 6.88 3.39 0.60
CA ILE A 209 6.72 2.07 1.22
C ILE A 209 5.99 2.22 2.56
N THR A 210 6.38 3.20 3.38
CA THR A 210 5.71 3.50 4.66
C THR A 210 4.24 3.87 4.45
N ALA A 211 3.93 4.71 3.46
CA ALA A 211 2.56 5.10 3.16
C ALA A 211 1.72 3.90 2.70
N LEU A 212 2.26 3.01 1.87
CA LEU A 212 1.59 1.78 1.43
C LEU A 212 1.32 0.83 2.61
N ALA A 213 2.31 0.62 3.48
CA ALA A 213 2.16 -0.23 4.66
C ALA A 213 1.09 0.32 5.62
N LEU A 214 1.11 1.63 5.89
CA LEU A 214 0.11 2.29 6.73
C LEU A 214 -1.29 2.25 6.09
N GLN A 215 -1.40 2.49 4.79
CA GLN A 215 -2.66 2.39 4.06
C GLN A 215 -3.26 0.98 4.18
N GLN A 216 -2.44 -0.06 4.02
CA GLN A 216 -2.87 -1.45 4.16
C GLN A 216 -3.35 -1.78 5.58
N VAL A 217 -2.65 -1.30 6.61
CA VAL A 217 -3.03 -1.50 8.02
C VAL A 217 -4.31 -0.72 8.35
N LEU A 218 -4.36 0.57 8.01
CA LEU A 218 -5.49 1.45 8.35
C LEU A 218 -6.79 1.05 7.63
N SER A 219 -6.69 0.46 6.44
CA SER A 219 -7.85 -0.07 5.70
C SER A 219 -8.55 -1.24 6.41
N GLN A 220 -7.96 -1.81 7.46
CA GLN A 220 -8.61 -2.84 8.30
C GLN A 220 -9.53 -2.23 9.36
N TYR A 221 -9.41 -0.93 9.62
CA TYR A 221 -10.15 -0.21 10.67
C TYR A 221 -11.20 0.75 10.13
N THR A 222 -11.01 1.26 8.91
CA THR A 222 -11.96 2.20 8.30
C THR A 222 -11.89 2.12 6.78
N ASP A 223 -13.05 2.35 6.14
CA ASP A 223 -13.15 2.41 4.69
C ASP A 223 -12.67 3.76 4.11
N GLY A 224 -12.45 3.81 2.81
CA GLY A 224 -12.14 5.06 2.10
C GLY A 224 -10.71 5.57 2.31
N ILE A 225 -9.82 4.78 2.92
CA ILE A 225 -8.41 5.11 3.10
C ILE A 225 -7.71 5.29 1.75
N ARG A 226 -7.07 6.44 1.56
CA ARG A 226 -6.29 6.78 0.37
C ARG A 226 -4.98 7.44 0.73
N ILE A 227 -3.95 7.22 -0.09
CA ILE A 227 -2.69 7.94 0.02
C ILE A 227 -2.83 9.26 -0.73
N LYS A 228 -2.62 10.37 -0.03
CA LYS A 228 -2.48 11.70 -0.63
C LYS A 228 -1.00 12.05 -0.68
N TRP A 229 -0.47 11.98 -1.89
CA TRP A 229 0.92 12.27 -2.16
C TRP A 229 1.34 13.66 -1.62
N PRO A 230 2.54 13.84 -1.05
CA PRO A 230 3.64 12.85 -0.94
C PRO A 230 3.65 12.04 0.35
N ASN A 231 2.92 12.40 1.42
CA ASN A 231 3.16 11.89 2.77
C ASN A 231 1.95 11.85 3.69
N ASP A 232 0.76 12.04 3.15
CA ASP A 232 -0.48 12.04 3.92
C ASP A 232 -1.32 10.80 3.60
N ILE A 233 -2.02 10.28 4.60
CA ILE A 233 -3.11 9.34 4.40
C ILE A 233 -4.42 10.04 4.78
N VAL A 234 -5.43 9.85 3.95
CA VAL A 234 -6.72 10.53 4.06
C VAL A 234 -7.87 9.55 4.06
N VAL A 235 -8.95 9.94 4.75
CA VAL A 235 -10.29 9.32 4.67
C VAL A 235 -11.23 10.41 4.19
N ASP A 236 -11.98 10.15 3.11
CA ASP A 236 -12.92 11.11 2.50
C ASP A 236 -12.31 12.50 2.25
N GLY A 237 -11.04 12.51 1.83
CA GLY A 237 -10.28 13.73 1.55
C GLY A 237 -9.72 14.46 2.76
N LYS A 238 -10.00 14.02 3.99
CA LYS A 238 -9.47 14.58 5.23
C LYS A 238 -8.29 13.77 5.75
N LYS A 239 -7.25 14.45 6.22
CA LYS A 239 -6.03 13.83 6.72
C LYS A 239 -6.28 13.07 8.01
N VAL A 240 -5.93 11.79 8.03
CA VAL A 240 -5.96 10.91 9.20
C VAL A 240 -4.56 10.54 9.67
N CYS A 241 -3.57 10.55 8.77
CA CYS A 241 -2.19 10.21 9.10
C CYS A 241 -1.21 11.08 8.33
N GLY A 242 -0.09 11.40 8.95
CA GLY A 242 1.05 12.09 8.34
C GLY A 242 2.35 11.33 8.55
N ILE A 243 3.23 11.39 7.55
CA ILE A 243 4.54 10.74 7.56
C ILE A 243 5.60 11.82 7.42
N LEU A 244 6.62 11.79 8.29
CA LEU A 244 7.78 12.68 8.23
C LEU A 244 9.06 11.84 8.15
N THR A 245 9.74 11.90 7.02
CA THR A 245 11.02 11.22 6.81
C THR A 245 12.15 12.23 6.93
N GLU A 246 13.07 12.00 7.84
CA GLU A 246 14.27 12.82 8.07
C GLU A 246 15.53 11.97 7.91
N MET A 247 16.50 12.49 7.17
CA MET A 247 17.70 11.78 6.78
C MET A 247 18.94 12.46 7.37
N SER A 248 19.76 11.71 8.08
CA SER A 248 21.08 12.11 8.52
C SER A 248 22.12 11.66 7.48
N MET A 249 23.04 12.57 7.14
CA MET A 249 24.07 12.35 6.14
C MET A 249 25.45 12.59 6.75
N GLU A 250 26.39 11.67 6.46
CA GLU A 250 27.78 11.84 6.81
C GLU A 250 28.66 11.53 5.58
N GLN A 251 29.57 12.43 5.24
CA GLN A 251 30.51 12.31 4.11
C GLN A 251 29.85 11.94 2.76
N GLY A 252 28.58 12.33 2.56
CA GLY A 252 27.84 12.05 1.33
C GLY A 252 27.05 10.72 1.31
N TYR A 253 27.11 9.96 2.39
CA TYR A 253 26.35 8.71 2.58
C TYR A 253 25.22 8.89 3.59
N ILE A 254 24.18 8.10 3.45
CA ILE A 254 23.10 8.04 4.44
C ILE A 254 23.66 7.37 5.69
N GLN A 255 23.63 8.09 6.81
CA GLN A 255 23.99 7.55 8.11
C GLN A 255 22.82 6.78 8.71
N HIS A 256 21.68 7.42 8.79
CA HIS A 256 20.41 6.82 9.17
C HIS A 256 19.23 7.65 8.65
N ILE A 257 18.06 7.04 8.64
CA ILE A 257 16.78 7.70 8.31
C ILE A 257 15.81 7.45 9.44
N VAL A 258 15.25 8.52 9.99
CA VAL A 258 14.17 8.45 10.98
C VAL A 258 12.84 8.73 10.27
N ILE A 259 11.90 7.80 10.42
CA ILE A 259 10.55 7.93 9.85
C ILE A 259 9.56 8.10 10.99
N GLY A 260 8.98 9.28 11.09
CA GLY A 260 7.92 9.61 12.03
C GLY A 260 6.54 9.43 11.42
N VAL A 261 5.64 8.91 12.21
CA VAL A 261 4.25 8.67 11.85
C VAL A 261 3.34 9.22 12.95
N GLY A 262 2.41 10.06 12.54
CA GLY A 262 1.32 10.52 13.39
C GLY A 262 -0.03 10.06 12.83
N ILE A 263 -0.82 9.34 13.63
CA ILE A 263 -2.14 8.85 13.24
C ILE A 263 -3.17 9.41 14.20
N ASN A 264 -4.17 10.10 13.68
CA ASN A 264 -5.33 10.54 14.44
C ASN A 264 -6.25 9.32 14.67
N VAL A 265 -6.28 8.82 15.90
CA VAL A 265 -7.04 7.60 16.26
C VAL A 265 -8.41 7.94 16.77
N ARG A 266 -8.50 8.75 17.83
CA ARG A 266 -9.76 9.13 18.47
C ARG A 266 -10.27 10.46 17.96
N LYS A 267 -11.58 10.62 17.91
CA LYS A 267 -12.19 11.93 17.66
C LYS A 267 -11.70 12.95 18.67
N GLN A 268 -11.24 14.09 18.14
CA GLN A 268 -10.66 15.18 18.91
C GLN A 268 -11.09 16.52 18.31
N GLU A 269 -10.92 17.60 19.07
CA GLU A 269 -11.10 18.94 18.54
C GLU A 269 -9.83 19.37 17.80
N PHE A 270 -9.93 19.44 16.47
CA PHE A 270 -8.83 19.97 15.66
C PHE A 270 -8.83 21.50 15.69
N PRO A 271 -7.63 22.14 15.70
CA PRO A 271 -7.50 23.58 15.52
C PRO A 271 -8.29 24.11 14.32
N GLU A 272 -8.78 25.34 14.41
CA GLU A 272 -9.66 25.92 13.39
C GLU A 272 -9.04 25.88 11.98
N GLU A 273 -7.73 26.06 11.88
CA GLU A 273 -6.98 26.07 10.62
C GLU A 273 -6.96 24.72 9.89
N ILE A 274 -7.16 23.60 10.61
CA ILE A 274 -7.08 22.24 10.05
C ILE A 274 -8.39 21.45 10.21
N ARG A 275 -9.38 21.95 10.93
CA ARG A 275 -10.64 21.25 11.26
C ARG A 275 -11.34 20.65 10.05
N ASP A 276 -11.37 21.37 8.94
CA ASP A 276 -12.03 20.92 7.71
C ASP A 276 -11.16 19.95 6.89
N ARG A 277 -9.88 19.82 7.22
CA ARG A 277 -8.88 19.04 6.48
C ARG A 277 -8.35 17.84 7.25
N ALA A 278 -8.69 17.71 8.54
CA ALA A 278 -8.28 16.62 9.42
C ALA A 278 -9.48 15.78 9.87
N THR A 279 -9.23 14.51 10.17
CA THR A 279 -10.18 13.56 10.75
C THR A 279 -9.44 12.51 11.56
N ALA A 280 -10.18 11.68 12.30
CA ALA A 280 -9.68 10.54 13.04
C ALA A 280 -10.29 9.24 12.48
N ILE A 281 -9.75 8.09 12.90
CA ILE A 281 -10.20 6.75 12.49
C ILE A 281 -11.56 6.42 13.11
N ASP A 282 -11.79 6.83 14.39
CA ASP A 282 -13.06 6.62 15.12
C ASP A 282 -14.22 7.45 14.54
#